data_81635b5e87e3d2f266653bed40559ff7
#
_entry.id   81635b5e87e3d2f266653bed40559ff7
#
_cell.length_a   1.000
_cell.length_b   1.000
_cell.length_c   1.000
_cell.angle_alpha   90.00
_cell.angle_beta   90.00
_cell.angle_gamma   90.00
#
_symmetry.space_group_name_H-M   'P 1'
#
loop_
_entity.id
_entity.type
_entity.pdbx_description
1 polymer ?
#
loop_
_entity_poly.entity_id
_entity_poly.type
_entity_poly.pdbx_seq_one_letter_code
_entity_poly.pdbx_strand_id
1 'polypeptide(L)'
;MPQVLRPRTVLITGIVLSAVLVAASALGWMLLPAEIRVLFTVPQLLTLGLFVLVMIAIMIAVGLSTVRIEPGGLRIRNGVRSHWITWAEVRGIRFSPHDAWAFVQLDGDPDTRPLLAVQRSDGPRADRAVAALRAA
;
A
#
# COMPACT_ATOMS: atom_id res chain seq x y z
N MET A 1 0.93 21.48 -13.16
CA MET A 1 0.69 20.95 -11.82
C MET A 1 1.28 19.54 -11.70
N PRO A 2 1.93 19.19 -10.59
CA PRO A 2 2.45 17.84 -10.42
C PRO A 2 1.29 16.83 -10.41
N GLN A 3 1.41 15.79 -11.21
CA GLN A 3 0.44 14.71 -11.25
C GLN A 3 0.70 13.73 -10.11
N VAL A 4 -0.32 13.44 -9.31
CA VAL A 4 -0.24 12.54 -8.16
C VAL A 4 -1.02 11.27 -8.46
N LEU A 5 -0.32 10.13 -8.44
CA LEU A 5 -0.90 8.80 -8.63
C LEU A 5 -1.13 8.14 -7.26
N ARG A 6 -2.30 7.54 -7.06
CA ARG A 6 -2.70 6.86 -5.81
C ARG A 6 -3.46 5.57 -6.09
N PRO A 7 -3.24 4.49 -5.29
CA PRO A 7 -3.94 3.23 -5.45
C PRO A 7 -5.31 3.30 -4.75
N ARG A 8 -6.36 3.69 -5.46
CA ARG A 8 -7.70 3.86 -4.86
C ARG A 8 -8.31 2.55 -4.42
N THR A 9 -8.24 1.52 -5.26
CA THR A 9 -8.83 0.19 -4.95
C THR A 9 -8.21 -0.42 -3.71
N VAL A 10 -6.88 -0.37 -3.58
CA VAL A 10 -6.17 -0.89 -2.41
C VAL A 10 -6.50 -0.11 -1.15
N LEU A 11 -6.60 1.22 -1.24
CA LEU A 11 -6.97 2.04 -0.09
C LEU A 11 -8.40 1.74 0.39
N ILE A 12 -9.37 1.68 -0.51
CA ILE A 12 -10.77 1.36 -0.18
C ILE A 12 -10.86 -0.05 0.40
N THR A 13 -10.24 -1.03 -0.24
CA THR A 13 -10.19 -2.42 0.24
C THR A 13 -9.55 -2.50 1.62
N GLY A 14 -8.44 -1.80 1.84
CA GLY A 14 -7.76 -1.75 3.14
C GLY A 14 -8.64 -1.16 4.24
N ILE A 15 -9.37 -0.09 3.98
CA ILE A 15 -10.31 0.52 4.92
C ILE A 15 -11.46 -0.44 5.25
N VAL A 16 -12.06 -1.06 4.22
CA VAL A 16 -13.17 -2.01 4.41
C VAL A 16 -12.72 -3.24 5.20
N LEU A 17 -11.59 -3.84 4.83
CA LEU A 17 -11.04 -5.00 5.55
C LEU A 17 -10.66 -4.65 6.99
N SER A 18 -10.12 -3.46 7.23
CA SER A 18 -9.82 -2.98 8.59
C SER A 18 -11.09 -2.86 9.43
N ALA A 19 -12.15 -2.29 8.87
CA ALA A 19 -13.45 -2.17 9.55
C ALA A 19 -14.05 -3.55 9.86
N VAL A 20 -13.99 -4.49 8.91
CA VAL A 20 -14.43 -5.86 9.09
C VAL A 20 -13.62 -6.57 10.18
N LEU A 21 -12.30 -6.41 10.18
CA LEU A 21 -11.42 -7.01 11.19
C LEU A 21 -11.75 -6.51 12.60
N VAL A 22 -11.94 -5.19 12.76
CA VAL A 22 -12.32 -4.61 14.05
C VAL A 22 -13.69 -5.09 14.49
N ALA A 23 -14.68 -5.07 13.61
CA ALA A 23 -16.04 -5.54 13.91
C ALA A 23 -16.07 -7.02 14.28
N ALA A 24 -15.37 -7.88 13.53
CA ALA A 24 -15.29 -9.31 13.80
C ALA A 24 -14.56 -9.60 15.12
N SER A 25 -13.51 -8.87 15.43
CA SER A 25 -12.78 -8.99 16.69
C SER A 25 -13.66 -8.60 17.89
N ALA A 26 -14.36 -7.49 17.78
CA ALA A 26 -15.30 -7.03 18.83
C ALA A 26 -16.46 -8.01 19.02
N LEU A 27 -17.08 -8.45 17.93
CA LEU A 27 -18.18 -9.41 17.96
C LEU A 27 -17.73 -10.76 18.53
N GLY A 28 -16.58 -11.27 18.10
CA GLY A 28 -16.00 -12.50 18.62
C GLY A 28 -15.76 -12.43 20.13
N TRP A 29 -15.24 -11.30 20.63
CA TRP A 29 -15.06 -11.07 22.05
C TRP A 29 -16.39 -11.04 22.81
N MET A 30 -17.40 -10.37 22.27
CA MET A 30 -18.72 -10.29 22.89
C MET A 30 -19.45 -11.63 22.95
N LEU A 31 -19.24 -12.50 21.96
CA LEU A 31 -19.86 -13.83 21.88
C LEU A 31 -19.13 -14.88 22.71
N LEU A 32 -17.91 -14.60 23.19
CA LEU A 32 -17.20 -15.52 24.07
C LEU A 32 -17.94 -15.67 25.43
N PRO A 33 -18.14 -16.91 25.93
CA PRO A 33 -18.63 -17.14 27.27
C PRO A 33 -17.75 -16.48 28.34
N ALA A 34 -18.35 -16.02 29.41
CA ALA A 34 -17.62 -15.35 30.50
C ALA A 34 -16.49 -16.23 31.08
N GLU A 35 -16.72 -17.54 31.16
CA GLU A 35 -15.76 -18.52 31.66
C GLU A 35 -14.49 -18.56 30.79
N ILE A 36 -14.61 -18.32 29.48
CA ILE A 36 -13.47 -18.28 28.55
C ILE A 36 -12.81 -16.91 28.59
N ARG A 37 -13.60 -15.83 28.67
CA ARG A 37 -13.03 -14.48 28.73
C ARG A 37 -12.09 -14.27 29.92
N VAL A 38 -12.40 -14.83 31.08
CA VAL A 38 -11.57 -14.71 32.29
C VAL A 38 -10.23 -15.45 32.17
N LEU A 39 -10.07 -16.37 31.20
CA LEU A 39 -8.82 -17.08 30.96
C LEU A 39 -7.79 -16.23 30.27
N PHE A 40 -8.20 -15.15 29.60
CA PHE A 40 -7.27 -14.23 28.93
C PHE A 40 -6.59 -13.33 29.95
N THR A 41 -5.26 -13.32 29.91
CA THR A 41 -4.46 -12.38 30.71
C THR A 41 -4.38 -11.02 30.03
N VAL A 42 -4.11 -9.97 30.80
CA VAL A 42 -3.89 -8.61 30.26
C VAL A 42 -2.78 -8.58 29.19
N PRO A 43 -1.60 -9.20 29.39
CA PRO A 43 -0.58 -9.26 28.34
C PRO A 43 -1.05 -9.91 27.04
N GLN A 44 -1.86 -10.97 27.12
CA GLN A 44 -2.43 -11.62 25.93
C GLN A 44 -3.37 -10.70 25.16
N LEU A 45 -4.25 -9.98 25.87
CA LEU A 45 -5.17 -9.01 25.25
C LEU A 45 -4.41 -7.86 24.60
N LEU A 46 -3.38 -7.34 25.25
CA LEU A 46 -2.52 -6.29 24.69
C LEU A 46 -1.78 -6.77 23.44
N THR A 47 -1.29 -8.00 23.44
CA THR A 47 -0.61 -8.60 22.27
C THR A 47 -1.57 -8.77 21.11
N LEU A 48 -2.77 -9.28 21.33
CA LEU A 48 -3.80 -9.42 20.30
C LEU A 48 -4.23 -8.06 19.74
N GLY A 49 -4.47 -7.08 20.60
CA GLY A 49 -4.82 -5.72 20.21
C GLY A 49 -3.72 -5.06 19.39
N LEU A 50 -2.46 -5.22 19.80
CA LEU A 50 -1.29 -4.71 19.06
C LEU A 50 -1.18 -5.38 17.70
N PHE A 51 -1.39 -6.68 17.60
CA PHE A 51 -1.36 -7.42 16.34
C PHE A 51 -2.41 -6.89 15.35
N VAL A 52 -3.66 -6.72 15.80
CA VAL A 52 -4.73 -6.14 14.98
C VAL A 52 -4.36 -4.72 14.53
N LEU A 53 -3.84 -3.89 15.44
CA LEU A 53 -3.44 -2.52 15.13
C LEU A 53 -2.32 -2.47 14.08
N VAL A 54 -1.31 -3.33 14.20
CA VAL A 54 -0.21 -3.42 13.23
C VAL A 54 -0.72 -3.87 11.87
N MET A 55 -1.62 -4.85 11.81
CA MET A 55 -2.22 -5.30 10.56
C MET A 55 -2.99 -4.17 9.86
N ILE A 56 -3.78 -3.41 10.61
CA ILE A 56 -4.50 -2.24 10.09
C ILE A 56 -3.52 -1.18 9.59
N ALA A 57 -2.48 -0.89 10.36
CA ALA A 57 -1.48 0.11 9.99
C ALA A 57 -0.77 -0.25 8.67
N ILE A 58 -0.41 -1.53 8.47
CA ILE A 58 0.20 -2.01 7.23
C ILE A 58 -0.76 -1.85 6.04
N MET A 59 -2.02 -2.27 6.20
CA MET A 59 -3.02 -2.17 5.13
C MET A 59 -3.24 -0.71 4.69
N ILE A 60 -3.36 0.19 5.65
CA ILE A 60 -3.55 1.62 5.37
C ILE A 60 -2.27 2.23 4.77
N ALA A 61 -1.09 1.89 5.27
CA ALA A 61 0.18 2.42 4.77
C ALA A 61 0.37 2.08 3.29
N VAL A 62 0.06 0.86 2.86
CA VAL A 62 0.11 0.48 1.44
C VAL A 62 -0.89 1.30 0.62
N GLY A 63 -2.10 1.49 1.12
CA GLY A 63 -3.13 2.30 0.45
C GLY A 63 -2.80 3.80 0.36
N LEU A 64 -1.94 4.31 1.24
CA LEU A 64 -1.48 5.69 1.24
C LEU A 64 -0.23 5.92 0.36
N SER A 65 0.24 4.91 -0.35
CA SER A 65 1.36 5.04 -1.28
C SER A 65 1.04 6.04 -2.38
N THR A 66 2.03 6.83 -2.79
CA THR A 66 1.86 7.85 -3.84
C THR A 66 3.07 7.89 -4.76
N VAL A 67 2.83 8.26 -6.01
CA VAL A 67 3.88 8.67 -6.96
C VAL A 67 3.52 10.06 -7.46
N ARG A 68 4.42 11.01 -7.29
CA ARG A 68 4.29 12.36 -7.84
C ARG A 68 5.24 12.51 -9.01
N ILE A 69 4.68 12.91 -10.14
CA ILE A 69 5.44 13.23 -11.34
C ILE A 69 5.76 14.72 -11.27
N GLU A 70 7.04 15.04 -11.13
CA GLU A 70 7.54 16.40 -11.05
C GLU A 70 8.51 16.69 -12.23
N PRO A 71 8.73 17.96 -12.61
CA PRO A 71 9.60 18.26 -13.76
C PRO A 71 11.02 17.68 -13.66
N GLY A 72 11.57 17.61 -12.45
CA GLY A 72 12.93 17.09 -12.22
C GLY A 72 13.02 15.59 -11.97
N GLY A 73 11.90 14.89 -11.76
CA GLY A 73 11.94 13.47 -11.43
C GLY A 73 10.66 12.93 -10.80
N LEU A 74 10.81 11.78 -10.14
CA LEU A 74 9.73 11.09 -9.47
C LEU A 74 9.92 11.14 -7.94
N ARG A 75 8.90 11.58 -7.24
CA ARG A 75 8.82 11.41 -5.78
C ARG A 75 7.92 10.22 -5.47
N ILE A 76 8.54 9.15 -4.99
CA ILE A 76 7.88 7.88 -4.71
C ILE A 76 7.70 7.72 -3.21
N ARG A 77 6.49 7.47 -2.78
CA ARG A 77 6.17 7.07 -1.41
C ARG A 77 5.56 5.68 -1.43
N ASN A 78 6.30 4.70 -0.91
CA ASN A 78 5.83 3.33 -0.71
C ASN A 78 5.55 3.12 0.78
N GLY A 79 4.28 3.19 1.15
CA GLY A 79 3.87 3.15 2.55
C GLY A 79 4.45 4.34 3.33
N VAL A 80 5.37 4.07 4.25
CA VAL A 80 6.02 5.09 5.09
C VAL A 80 7.35 5.58 4.53
N ARG A 81 7.90 4.92 3.52
CA ARG A 81 9.20 5.27 2.92
C ARG A 81 9.01 6.15 1.70
N SER A 82 9.78 7.24 1.63
CA SER A 82 9.79 8.15 0.48
C SER A 82 11.17 8.15 -0.17
N HIS A 83 11.17 8.17 -1.50
CA HIS A 83 12.38 8.24 -2.32
C HIS A 83 12.21 9.30 -3.39
N TRP A 84 13.30 9.99 -3.72
CA TRP A 84 13.38 10.88 -4.86
C TRP A 84 14.29 10.26 -5.92
N ILE A 85 13.84 10.23 -7.16
CA ILE A 85 14.59 9.69 -8.31
C ILE A 85 14.51 10.73 -9.43
N THR A 86 15.66 11.15 -9.91
CA THR A 86 15.74 12.09 -11.05
C THR A 86 15.42 11.38 -12.36
N TRP A 87 14.91 12.12 -13.35
CA TRP A 87 14.64 11.55 -14.68
C TRP A 87 15.88 10.97 -15.33
N ALA A 88 17.07 11.51 -15.04
CA ALA A 88 18.34 11.00 -15.53
C ALA A 88 18.65 9.57 -15.05
N GLU A 89 18.12 9.18 -13.87
CA GLU A 89 18.31 7.85 -13.29
C GLU A 89 17.26 6.84 -13.78
N VAL A 90 16.16 7.30 -14.36
CA VAL A 90 15.06 6.45 -14.81
C VAL A 90 15.38 5.87 -16.18
N ARG A 91 15.55 4.55 -16.22
CA ARG A 91 15.74 3.80 -17.47
C ARG A 91 14.41 3.48 -18.16
N GLY A 92 13.37 3.16 -17.38
CA GLY A 92 12.06 2.83 -17.89
C GLY A 92 11.08 2.44 -16.80
N ILE A 93 9.83 2.25 -17.20
CA ILE A 93 8.75 1.78 -16.33
C ILE A 93 8.30 0.41 -16.82
N ARG A 94 8.39 -0.59 -15.95
CA ARG A 94 7.91 -1.95 -16.23
C ARG A 94 6.54 -2.16 -15.60
N PHE A 95 5.60 -2.66 -16.41
CA PHE A 95 4.29 -3.06 -15.95
C PHE A 95 3.78 -4.19 -16.84
N SER A 96 4.11 -5.40 -16.46
CA SER A 96 3.73 -6.62 -17.20
C SER A 96 2.35 -7.12 -16.73
N PRO A 97 1.64 -7.94 -17.55
CA PRO A 97 0.33 -8.49 -17.16
C PRO A 97 0.33 -9.30 -15.87
N HIS A 98 1.49 -9.86 -15.49
CA HIS A 98 1.66 -10.65 -14.28
C HIS A 98 2.13 -9.85 -13.07
N ASP A 99 2.48 -8.57 -13.26
CA ASP A 99 2.92 -7.71 -12.18
C ASP A 99 1.73 -7.19 -11.37
N ALA A 100 1.79 -7.31 -10.05
CA ALA A 100 0.77 -6.77 -9.17
C ALA A 100 0.82 -5.22 -9.10
N TRP A 101 2.00 -4.64 -9.28
CA TRP A 101 2.25 -3.20 -9.34
C TRP A 101 3.34 -2.87 -10.36
N ALA A 102 3.44 -1.60 -10.73
CA ALA A 102 4.47 -1.13 -11.64
C ALA A 102 5.84 -1.05 -10.94
N PHE A 103 6.90 -1.10 -11.75
CA PHE A 103 8.28 -0.94 -11.30
C PHE A 103 8.97 0.16 -12.09
N VAL A 104 9.80 0.96 -11.42
CA VAL A 104 10.75 1.84 -12.09
C VAL A 104 12.10 1.12 -12.20
N GLN A 105 12.64 1.11 -13.44
CA GLN A 105 13.97 0.60 -13.71
C GLN A 105 14.97 1.76 -13.65
N LEU A 106 16.03 1.59 -12.89
CA LEU A 106 17.07 2.59 -12.71
C LEU A 106 18.30 2.26 -13.57
N ASP A 107 18.95 3.31 -14.07
CA ASP A 107 20.17 3.16 -14.85
C ASP A 107 21.33 2.72 -13.93
N GLY A 108 22.06 1.69 -14.34
CA GLY A 108 23.17 1.13 -13.57
C GLY A 108 22.81 0.29 -12.35
N ASP A 109 21.52 0.14 -12.04
CA ASP A 109 21.02 -0.68 -10.94
C ASP A 109 20.25 -1.88 -11.51
N PRO A 110 20.68 -3.14 -11.24
CA PRO A 110 19.94 -4.31 -11.68
C PRO A 110 18.60 -4.46 -10.96
N ASP A 111 18.46 -3.84 -9.78
CA ASP A 111 17.24 -3.90 -8.99
C ASP A 111 16.24 -2.85 -9.46
N THR A 112 14.99 -3.28 -9.61
CA THR A 112 13.86 -2.39 -9.89
C THR A 112 13.24 -1.91 -8.59
N ARG A 113 12.71 -0.68 -8.57
CA ARG A 113 11.97 -0.17 -7.42
C ARG A 113 10.47 -0.26 -7.65
N PRO A 114 9.71 -0.83 -6.69
CA PRO A 114 8.27 -0.94 -6.82
C PRO A 114 7.59 0.42 -6.69
N LEU A 115 6.54 0.62 -7.47
CA LEU A 115 5.63 1.77 -7.41
C LEU A 115 4.29 1.30 -6.84
N LEU A 116 4.18 1.20 -5.52
CA LEU A 116 2.98 0.67 -4.87
C LEU A 116 1.73 1.53 -5.10
N ALA A 117 1.91 2.77 -5.55
CA ALA A 117 0.80 3.64 -5.93
C ALA A 117 0.13 3.24 -7.26
N VAL A 118 0.77 2.41 -8.08
CA VAL A 118 0.27 1.97 -9.38
C VAL A 118 0.08 0.48 -9.34
N GLN A 119 -1.15 0.04 -9.07
CA GLN A 119 -1.48 -1.36 -8.85
C GLN A 119 -2.43 -1.91 -9.92
N ARG A 120 -2.23 -3.19 -10.25
CA ARG A 120 -3.08 -3.90 -11.22
C ARG A 120 -4.56 -3.89 -10.84
N SER A 121 -4.88 -3.92 -9.56
CA SER A 121 -6.24 -3.87 -9.04
C SER A 121 -7.01 -2.59 -9.42
N ASP A 122 -6.32 -1.51 -9.80
CA ASP A 122 -6.94 -0.28 -10.29
C ASP A 122 -7.37 -0.36 -11.78
N GLY A 123 -7.09 -1.48 -12.46
CA GLY A 123 -7.51 -1.74 -13.85
C GLY A 123 -7.07 -0.65 -14.83
N PRO A 124 -7.99 -0.08 -15.63
CA PRO A 124 -7.65 0.96 -16.62
C PRO A 124 -6.97 2.21 -16.06
N ARG A 125 -7.16 2.49 -14.77
CA ARG A 125 -6.45 3.59 -14.09
C ARG A 125 -4.97 3.32 -13.96
N ALA A 126 -4.59 2.06 -13.68
CA ALA A 126 -3.19 1.66 -13.64
C ALA A 126 -2.52 1.82 -15.01
N ASP A 127 -3.18 1.43 -16.08
CA ASP A 127 -2.66 1.57 -17.44
C ASP A 127 -2.47 3.03 -17.82
N ARG A 128 -3.42 3.91 -17.47
CA ARG A 128 -3.30 5.36 -17.67
C ARG A 128 -2.17 5.96 -16.83
N ALA A 129 -2.00 5.50 -15.61
CA ALA A 129 -0.92 5.95 -14.74
C ALA A 129 0.45 5.58 -15.32
N VAL A 130 0.61 4.35 -15.82
CA VAL A 130 1.83 3.90 -16.49
C VAL A 130 2.10 4.71 -17.77
N ALA A 131 1.06 4.97 -18.56
CA ALA A 131 1.18 5.80 -19.77
C ALA A 131 1.67 7.23 -19.42
N ALA A 132 1.12 7.82 -18.34
CA ALA A 132 1.55 9.13 -17.86
C ALA A 132 3.03 9.12 -17.39
N LEU A 133 3.46 8.06 -16.69
CA LEU A 133 4.84 7.89 -16.26
C LEU A 133 5.81 7.74 -17.44
N ARG A 134 5.41 7.01 -18.47
CA ARG A 134 6.24 6.82 -19.67
C ARG A 134 6.33 8.06 -20.55
N ALA A 135 5.32 8.92 -20.48
CA ALA A 135 5.27 10.18 -21.26
C ALA A 135 6.02 11.33 -20.56
N ALA A 136 6.35 11.17 -19.29
CA ALA A 136 6.98 12.22 -18.49
C ALA A 136 8.49 12.39 -18.76
#